data_e5e58523709b103c150e3c451cef3e5f
#
_entry.id   e5e58523709b103c150e3c451cef3e5f
#
_cell.length_a   1.000
_cell.length_b   1.000
_cell.length_c   1.000
_cell.angle_alpha   90.00
_cell.angle_beta   90.00
_cell.angle_gamma   90.00
#
_symmetry.space_group_name_H-M   'P 1'
#
loop_
_entity.id
_entity.type
_entity.pdbx_description
1 polymer ?
#
loop_
_entity_poly.entity_id
_entity_poly.type
_entity_poly.pdbx_seq_one_letter_code
_entity_poly.pdbx_strand_id
1 'polypeptide(L)'
;MTSLANRRSAILLFSLPDCLHSHRTRLVIKEKEISAELHEIDITNISEEIKSISPYDDFPTLVDRELVLQNSRVIIEYLDERFPHPPLLPVDPVARAKFRLALDRIEHQWYPDFDKAYKNGVLD
;
A
#
# COMPACT_ATOMS: atom_id res chain seq x y z
N MET A 1 -26.89 -0.59 6.54
CA MET A 1 -25.60 -0.93 5.92
C MET A 1 -24.45 -0.34 6.75
N THR A 2 -23.54 -1.19 7.14
CA THR A 2 -22.42 -0.74 7.99
C THR A 2 -21.36 -0.05 7.14
N SER A 3 -20.90 1.11 7.59
CA SER A 3 -19.81 1.82 6.92
C SER A 3 -18.55 0.97 6.89
N LEU A 4 -17.76 1.05 5.82
CA LEU A 4 -16.47 0.37 5.74
C LEU A 4 -15.55 0.81 6.86
N ALA A 5 -15.60 2.09 7.25
CA ALA A 5 -14.78 2.63 8.33
C ALA A 5 -15.12 2.06 9.70
N ASN A 6 -16.31 1.47 9.85
CA ASN A 6 -16.77 0.90 11.12
C ASN A 6 -16.50 -0.60 11.27
N ARG A 7 -15.85 -1.22 10.30
CA ARG A 7 -15.49 -2.64 10.36
C ARG A 7 -14.27 -2.81 11.24
N ARG A 8 -14.50 -3.05 12.53
CA ARG A 8 -13.46 -3.02 13.55
C ARG A 8 -12.49 -4.21 13.54
N SER A 9 -12.92 -5.34 12.99
CA SER A 9 -12.13 -6.56 13.04
C SER A 9 -11.24 -6.78 11.82
N ALA A 10 -11.40 -5.98 10.78
CA ALA A 10 -10.70 -6.17 9.53
C ALA A 10 -9.81 -4.97 9.20
N ILE A 11 -8.65 -5.29 8.64
CA ILE A 11 -7.83 -4.28 7.99
C ILE A 11 -8.37 -4.13 6.58
N LEU A 12 -8.51 -2.90 6.13
CA LEU A 12 -9.01 -2.59 4.79
C LEU A 12 -7.89 -1.96 3.97
N LEU A 13 -7.70 -2.44 2.75
CA LEU A 13 -6.79 -1.80 1.82
C LEU A 13 -7.56 -1.37 0.58
N PHE A 14 -7.51 -0.09 0.28
CA PHE A 14 -8.06 0.48 -0.96
C PHE A 14 -6.91 0.73 -1.91
N SER A 15 -6.92 0.07 -3.05
CA SER A 15 -5.79 0.09 -3.98
C SER A 15 -6.22 0.21 -5.42
N LEU A 16 -5.32 0.75 -6.24
CA LEU A 16 -5.53 0.89 -7.68
C LEU A 16 -4.95 -0.31 -8.40
N PRO A 17 -5.63 -0.83 -9.44
CA PRO A 17 -5.17 -2.05 -10.12
C PRO A 17 -3.84 -1.89 -10.84
N ASP A 18 -3.58 -0.74 -11.44
CA ASP A 18 -2.40 -0.52 -12.28
C ASP A 18 -1.34 0.36 -11.64
N CYS A 19 -1.32 0.43 -10.31
CA CYS A 19 -0.40 1.26 -9.56
C CYS A 19 0.68 0.41 -8.90
N LEU A 20 1.96 0.72 -9.15
CA LEU A 20 3.08 -0.01 -8.57
C LEU A 20 3.10 0.10 -7.04
N HIS A 21 2.77 1.27 -6.51
CA HIS A 21 2.70 1.47 -5.05
C HIS A 21 1.60 0.61 -4.42
N SER A 22 0.46 0.52 -5.07
CA SER A 22 -0.63 -0.36 -4.62
C SER A 22 -0.20 -1.82 -4.71
N HIS A 23 0.47 -2.19 -5.79
CA HIS A 23 0.92 -3.55 -6.04
C HIS A 23 1.89 -4.04 -4.95
N ARG A 24 2.90 -3.25 -4.63
CA ARG A 24 3.86 -3.67 -3.59
C ARG A 24 3.19 -3.80 -2.22
N THR A 25 2.19 -2.97 -1.94
CA THR A 25 1.43 -3.06 -0.70
C THR A 25 0.63 -4.37 -0.64
N ARG A 26 -0.02 -4.74 -1.75
CA ARG A 26 -0.73 -6.02 -1.83
C ARG A 26 0.23 -7.19 -1.67
N LEU A 27 1.43 -7.10 -2.24
CA LEU A 27 2.45 -8.15 -2.10
C LEU A 27 2.85 -8.35 -0.64
N VAL A 28 3.05 -7.26 0.10
CA VAL A 28 3.40 -7.34 1.52
C VAL A 28 2.29 -8.00 2.33
N ILE A 29 1.05 -7.62 2.09
CA ILE A 29 -0.10 -8.23 2.77
C ILE A 29 -0.13 -9.73 2.53
N LYS A 30 0.08 -10.13 1.29
CA LYS A 30 0.08 -11.54 0.92
C LYS A 30 1.27 -12.29 1.53
N GLU A 31 2.45 -11.71 1.44
CA GLU A 31 3.68 -12.34 1.95
C GLU A 31 3.63 -12.53 3.46
N LYS A 32 3.06 -11.58 4.18
CA LYS A 32 2.91 -11.66 5.63
C LYS A 32 1.66 -12.44 6.06
N GLU A 33 0.87 -12.90 5.10
CA GLU A 33 -0.38 -13.65 5.37
C GLU A 33 -1.34 -12.87 6.27
N ILE A 34 -1.42 -11.56 6.04
CA ILE A 34 -2.29 -10.69 6.82
C ILE A 34 -3.74 -10.86 6.34
N SER A 35 -4.65 -11.05 7.29
CA SER A 35 -6.07 -11.09 6.98
C SER A 35 -6.58 -9.66 6.75
N ALA A 36 -6.84 -9.31 5.50
CA ALA A 36 -7.28 -7.97 5.11
C ALA A 36 -8.34 -8.06 4.03
N GLU A 37 -9.25 -7.11 4.01
CA GLU A 37 -10.17 -6.92 2.89
C GLU A 37 -9.52 -6.02 1.86
N LEU A 38 -9.38 -6.51 0.64
CA LEU A 38 -8.79 -5.74 -0.46
C LEU A 38 -9.90 -5.18 -1.32
N HIS A 39 -9.93 -3.86 -1.48
CA HIS A 39 -10.91 -3.16 -2.29
C HIS A 39 -10.19 -2.49 -3.46
N GLU A 40 -10.53 -2.91 -4.66
CA GLU A 40 -9.98 -2.29 -5.86
C GLU A 40 -10.78 -1.04 -6.19
N ILE A 41 -10.09 0.06 -6.42
CA ILE A 41 -10.70 1.36 -6.64
C ILE A 41 -10.71 1.68 -8.13
N ASP A 42 -11.88 2.09 -8.63
CA ASP A 42 -12.01 2.70 -9.94
C ASP A 42 -11.85 4.21 -9.75
N ILE A 43 -10.71 4.74 -10.19
CA ILE A 43 -10.36 6.15 -9.98
C ILE A 43 -11.34 7.10 -10.68
N THR A 44 -12.08 6.60 -11.67
CA THR A 44 -13.06 7.41 -12.40
C THR A 44 -14.42 7.44 -11.72
N ASN A 45 -14.64 6.58 -10.72
CA ASN A 45 -15.95 6.47 -10.06
C ASN A 45 -15.76 6.08 -8.58
N ILE A 46 -15.24 7.02 -7.79
CA ILE A 46 -14.98 6.80 -6.37
C ILE A 46 -16.23 7.14 -5.56
N SER A 47 -16.65 6.23 -4.68
CA SER A 47 -17.83 6.44 -3.83
C SER A 47 -17.57 7.53 -2.79
N GLU A 48 -18.65 8.14 -2.31
CA GLU A 48 -18.57 9.16 -1.27
C GLU A 48 -17.95 8.62 0.02
N GLU A 49 -18.24 7.37 0.36
CA GLU A 49 -17.69 6.74 1.55
C GLU A 49 -16.16 6.65 1.47
N ILE A 50 -15.64 6.26 0.32
CA ILE A 50 -14.18 6.16 0.12
C ILE A 50 -13.55 7.55 0.06
N LYS A 51 -14.23 8.53 -0.54
CA LYS A 51 -13.74 9.91 -0.54
C LYS A 51 -13.63 10.50 0.86
N SER A 52 -14.51 10.10 1.77
CA SER A 52 -14.43 10.55 3.17
C SER A 52 -13.20 9.98 3.88
N ILE A 53 -12.75 8.80 3.47
CA ILE A 53 -11.56 8.14 4.02
C ILE A 53 -10.29 8.68 3.37
N SER A 54 -10.31 8.88 2.05
CA SER A 54 -9.17 9.38 1.28
C SER A 54 -9.61 10.55 0.40
N PRO A 55 -9.74 11.76 0.99
CA PRO A 55 -10.30 12.90 0.29
C PRO A 55 -9.45 13.41 -0.87
N TYR A 56 -8.17 13.10 -0.90
CA TYR A 56 -7.26 13.54 -1.95
C TYR A 56 -6.96 12.46 -2.99
N ASP A 57 -7.77 11.40 -3.00
CA ASP A 57 -7.60 10.27 -3.94
C ASP A 57 -6.20 9.64 -3.88
N ASP A 58 -5.63 9.58 -2.68
CA ASP A 58 -4.33 8.97 -2.44
C ASP A 58 -4.49 7.46 -2.21
N PHE A 59 -4.02 6.68 -3.16
CA PHE A 59 -4.05 5.22 -3.04
C PHE A 59 -2.64 4.66 -3.28
N PRO A 60 -2.23 3.62 -2.55
CA PRO A 60 -3.04 2.82 -1.63
C PRO A 60 -3.38 3.56 -0.33
N THR A 61 -4.53 3.26 0.23
CA THR A 61 -4.96 3.73 1.54
C THR A 61 -5.27 2.53 2.40
N LEU A 62 -4.68 2.48 3.59
CA LEU A 62 -4.91 1.41 4.57
C LEU A 62 -5.75 1.96 5.71
N VAL A 63 -6.74 1.17 6.13
CA VAL A 63 -7.55 1.48 7.32
C VAL A 63 -7.39 0.33 8.30
N ASP A 64 -6.93 0.65 9.50
CA ASP A 64 -6.84 -0.30 10.62
C ASP A 64 -7.51 0.34 11.82
N ARG A 65 -8.76 -0.05 12.06
CA ARG A 65 -9.63 0.57 13.07
C ARG A 65 -9.80 2.07 12.76
N GLU A 66 -9.29 2.95 13.63
CA GLU A 66 -9.41 4.39 13.43
C GLU A 66 -8.22 4.98 12.67
N LEU A 67 -7.18 4.19 12.46
CA LEU A 67 -5.98 4.65 11.75
C LEU A 67 -6.21 4.58 10.25
N VAL A 68 -5.93 5.69 9.58
CA VAL A 68 -5.96 5.78 8.11
C VAL A 68 -4.57 6.20 7.65
N LEU A 69 -3.96 5.39 6.82
CA LEU A 69 -2.61 5.66 6.30
C LEU A 69 -2.62 5.70 4.78
N GLN A 70 -1.97 6.70 4.22
CA GLN A 70 -1.60 6.75 2.81
C GLN A 70 -0.08 6.60 2.71
N ASN A 71 0.44 6.45 1.50
CA ASN A 71 1.85 6.23 1.21
C ASN A 71 2.26 4.78 1.45
N SER A 72 2.54 4.08 0.35
CA SER A 72 2.81 2.64 0.41
C SER A 72 4.00 2.28 1.29
N ARG A 73 5.04 3.12 1.33
CA ARG A 73 6.20 2.84 2.16
C ARG A 73 5.85 2.89 3.65
N VAL A 74 5.08 3.90 4.05
CA VAL A 74 4.62 4.04 5.44
C VAL A 74 3.71 2.86 5.79
N ILE A 75 2.81 2.50 4.90
CA ILE A 75 1.90 1.37 5.10
C ILE A 75 2.68 0.07 5.28
N ILE A 76 3.68 -0.19 4.42
CA ILE A 76 4.49 -1.40 4.49
C ILE A 76 5.26 -1.47 5.81
N GLU A 77 5.86 -0.38 6.23
CA GLU A 77 6.58 -0.35 7.52
C GLU A 77 5.63 -0.54 8.70
N TYR A 78 4.46 0.08 8.64
CA TYR A 78 3.43 -0.11 9.66
C TYR A 78 3.02 -1.59 9.76
N LEU A 79 2.74 -2.23 8.63
CA LEU A 79 2.33 -3.62 8.60
C LEU A 79 3.42 -4.55 9.14
N ASP A 80 4.67 -4.25 8.84
CA ASP A 80 5.79 -5.04 9.34
C ASP A 80 5.93 -4.93 10.87
N GLU A 81 5.68 -3.75 11.43
CA GLU A 81 5.71 -3.54 12.87
C GLU A 81 4.48 -4.13 13.56
N ARG A 82 3.30 -3.97 12.95
CA ARG A 82 2.04 -4.47 13.48
C ARG A 82 1.97 -5.99 13.47
N PHE A 83 2.56 -6.62 12.46
CA PHE A 83 2.62 -8.07 12.29
C PHE A 83 4.09 -8.49 12.13
N PRO A 84 4.82 -8.63 13.24
CA PRO A 84 6.28 -8.79 13.18
C PRO A 84 6.75 -10.14 12.63
N HIS A 85 5.85 -11.09 12.41
CA HIS A 85 6.23 -12.41 11.90
C HIS A 85 5.40 -12.77 10.66
N PRO A 86 6.00 -13.13 9.54
CA PRO A 86 7.45 -13.09 9.26
C PRO A 86 7.94 -11.65 9.09
N PRO A 87 9.15 -11.31 9.56
CA PRO A 87 9.68 -9.97 9.39
C PRO A 87 10.09 -9.73 7.96
N LEU A 88 9.87 -8.51 7.46
CA LEU A 88 10.35 -8.07 6.16
C LEU A 88 11.57 -7.18 6.28
N LEU A 89 11.52 -6.25 7.25
CA LEU A 89 12.66 -5.36 7.51
C LEU A 89 13.65 -6.07 8.42
N PRO A 90 14.96 -5.98 8.12
CA PRO A 90 15.98 -6.51 9.03
C PRO A 90 15.96 -5.81 10.38
N VAL A 91 16.36 -6.52 11.41
CA VAL A 91 16.44 -5.95 12.77
C VAL A 91 17.70 -5.13 12.95
N ASP A 92 18.81 -5.55 12.33
CA ASP A 92 20.09 -4.86 12.42
C ASP A 92 20.02 -3.46 11.82
N PRO A 93 20.46 -2.41 12.53
CA PRO A 93 20.38 -1.04 12.03
C PRO A 93 21.09 -0.79 10.70
N VAL A 94 22.23 -1.40 10.47
CA VAL A 94 22.97 -1.25 9.21
C VAL A 94 22.18 -1.87 8.06
N ALA A 95 21.68 -3.08 8.26
CA ALA A 95 20.88 -3.77 7.25
C ALA A 95 19.57 -3.02 6.98
N ARG A 96 18.93 -2.48 8.02
CA ARG A 96 17.71 -1.68 7.86
C ARG A 96 17.96 -0.43 7.02
N ALA A 97 19.06 0.25 7.29
CA ALA A 97 19.44 1.45 6.54
C ALA A 97 19.65 1.12 5.06
N LYS A 98 20.37 0.05 4.78
CA LYS A 98 20.60 -0.40 3.39
C LYS A 98 19.29 -0.78 2.70
N PHE A 99 18.41 -1.44 3.42
CA PHE A 99 17.09 -1.82 2.90
C PHE A 99 16.25 -0.58 2.56
N ARG A 100 16.22 0.40 3.46
CA ARG A 100 15.49 1.64 3.22
C ARG A 100 16.06 2.42 2.04
N LEU A 101 17.38 2.40 1.90
CA LEU A 101 18.03 3.05 0.77
C LEU A 101 17.65 2.37 -0.55
N ALA A 102 17.56 1.05 -0.56
CA ALA A 102 17.10 0.30 -1.73
C ALA A 102 15.64 0.63 -2.06
N LEU A 103 14.76 0.71 -1.06
CA LEU A 103 13.37 1.10 -1.27
C LEU A 103 13.26 2.50 -1.85
N ASP A 104 14.10 3.43 -1.36
CA ASP A 104 14.12 4.79 -1.86
C ASP A 104 14.49 4.83 -3.34
N ARG A 105 15.48 4.04 -3.74
CA ARG A 105 15.87 3.93 -5.14
C ARG A 105 14.77 3.36 -6.01
N ILE A 106 14.08 2.33 -5.51
CA ILE A 106 12.94 1.75 -6.24
C ILE A 106 11.86 2.79 -6.47
N GLU A 107 11.51 3.56 -5.43
CA GLU A 107 10.47 4.57 -5.53
C GLU A 107 10.83 5.71 -6.49
N HIS A 108 12.06 6.19 -6.44
CA HIS A 108 12.45 7.42 -7.12
C HIS A 108 13.09 7.21 -8.48
N GLN A 109 13.60 6.00 -8.75
CA GLN A 109 14.23 5.69 -10.03
C GLN A 109 13.46 4.63 -10.82
N TRP A 110 13.22 3.47 -10.21
CA TRP A 110 12.64 2.35 -10.94
C TRP A 110 11.17 2.54 -11.25
N TYR A 111 10.38 3.00 -10.28
CA TYR A 111 8.95 3.17 -10.49
C TYR A 111 8.64 4.21 -11.58
N PRO A 112 9.27 5.40 -11.56
CA PRO A 112 9.06 6.35 -12.66
C PRO A 112 9.48 5.79 -14.03
N ASP A 113 10.57 5.04 -14.10
CA ASP A 113 11.03 4.44 -15.34
C ASP A 113 10.06 3.38 -15.85
N PHE A 114 9.54 2.53 -14.97
CA PHE A 114 8.53 1.54 -15.33
C PHE A 114 7.24 2.19 -15.81
N ASP A 115 6.76 3.21 -15.10
CA ASP A 115 5.56 3.95 -15.50
C ASP A 115 5.71 4.55 -16.88
N LYS A 116 6.86 5.17 -17.14
CA LYS A 116 7.14 5.78 -18.44
C LYS A 116 7.18 4.73 -19.55
N ALA A 117 7.84 3.60 -19.29
CA ALA A 117 7.91 2.51 -20.27
C ALA A 117 6.54 1.91 -20.54
N TYR A 118 5.72 1.74 -19.51
CA TYR A 118 4.36 1.22 -19.64
C TYR A 118 3.49 2.17 -20.48
N LYS A 119 3.53 3.46 -20.17
CA LYS A 119 2.75 4.48 -20.90
C LYS A 119 3.18 4.62 -22.36
N ASN A 120 4.45 4.35 -22.63
CA ASN A 120 4.98 4.41 -24.00
C ASN A 120 4.80 3.10 -24.78
N GLY A 121 4.14 2.10 -24.17
CA GLY A 121 3.89 0.82 -24.83
C GLY A 121 5.11 -0.08 -24.95
N VAL A 122 6.17 0.20 -24.21
CA VAL A 122 7.39 -0.64 -24.18
C VAL A 122 7.17 -1.90 -23.34
N LEU A 123 6.35 -1.79 -22.30
CA LEU A 123 5.98 -2.91 -21.45
C LEU A 123 4.52 -3.25 -21.63
N ASP A 124 4.21 -4.54 -21.69
CA ASP A 124 2.84 -5.04 -21.78
C ASP A 124 2.28 -5.36 -20.39
#